data_e989ab2392a510826a8308be250ecfec
#
_entry.id   e989ab2392a510826a8308be250ecfec
#
_cell.length_a   1.000
_cell.length_b   1.000
_cell.length_c   1.000
_cell.angle_alpha   90.00
_cell.angle_beta   90.00
_cell.angle_gamma   90.00
#
_symmetry.space_group_name_H-M   'P 1'
#
loop_
_entity.id
_entity.type
_entity.pdbx_description
1 polymer ?
#
loop_
_entity_poly.entity_id
_entity_poly.type
_entity_poly.pdbx_seq_one_letter_code
_entity_poly.pdbx_strand_id
1 'polypeptide(L)'
;MTRVLGVEGTAWAASAAFYDTETDSFTIETDPYVPESGGIHPREAAEHMQEAIPAVVADVLESMDGPPDAVAFSRGPGLGPCLRICGTAARSLALSFDVPLVGVNHMVAHLEIGRHQSGFSAPVCLNASGANAHVLA
;
A
#
# COMPACT_ATOMS: atom_id res chain seq x y z
N MET A 1 -7.04 2.40 20.83
CA MET A 1 -7.11 1.48 19.69
C MET A 1 -7.17 2.31 18.42
N THR A 2 -6.31 2.02 17.47
CA THR A 2 -6.33 2.67 16.16
C THR A 2 -6.28 1.60 15.07
N ARG A 3 -7.24 1.66 14.16
CA ARG A 3 -7.36 0.77 13.00
C ARG A 3 -7.06 1.55 11.74
N VAL A 4 -6.15 1.05 10.92
CA VAL A 4 -5.72 1.74 9.70
C VAL A 4 -5.96 0.85 8.49
N LEU A 5 -6.67 1.40 7.51
CA LEU A 5 -6.78 0.81 6.18
C LEU A 5 -5.68 1.39 5.28
N GLY A 6 -4.76 0.56 4.83
CA GLY A 6 -3.68 0.95 3.94
C GLY A 6 -3.97 0.57 2.49
N VAL A 7 -3.59 1.43 1.54
CA VAL A 7 -3.70 1.17 0.10
C VAL A 7 -2.36 1.44 -0.59
N GLU A 8 -1.89 0.48 -1.36
CA GLU A 8 -0.65 0.55 -2.14
C GLU A 8 -0.93 0.26 -3.61
N GLY A 9 -0.33 1.04 -4.48
CA GLY A 9 -0.44 0.86 -5.93
C GLY A 9 0.58 1.74 -6.64
N THR A 10 1.88 1.57 -6.32
CA THR A 10 2.95 2.42 -6.87
C THR A 10 3.45 1.96 -8.23
N ALA A 11 3.52 0.63 -8.48
CA ALA A 11 4.03 0.07 -9.73
C ALA A 11 3.64 -1.40 -9.97
N TRP A 12 4.18 -2.35 -9.17
CA TRP A 12 4.12 -3.79 -9.44
C TRP A 12 2.88 -4.49 -8.92
N ALA A 13 2.29 -4.00 -7.85
CA ALA A 13 1.18 -4.67 -7.20
C ALA A 13 0.17 -3.67 -6.66
N ALA A 14 -1.10 -4.05 -6.75
CA ALA A 14 -2.14 -3.47 -5.94
C ALA A 14 -2.19 -4.22 -4.62
N SER A 15 -2.20 -3.51 -3.50
CA SER A 15 -2.35 -4.11 -2.19
C SER A 15 -3.26 -3.27 -1.31
N ALA A 16 -4.01 -3.94 -0.47
CA ALA A 16 -4.72 -3.33 0.64
C ALA A 16 -4.37 -4.07 1.92
N ALA A 17 -4.32 -3.34 3.02
CA ALA A 17 -4.04 -3.92 4.33
C ALA A 17 -4.90 -3.27 5.40
N PHE A 18 -5.32 -4.06 6.37
CA PHE A 18 -5.96 -3.57 7.58
C PHE A 18 -5.08 -3.91 8.77
N TYR A 19 -4.72 -2.88 9.52
CA TYR A 19 -3.89 -3.01 10.70
C TYR A 19 -4.65 -2.58 11.95
N ASP A 20 -4.65 -3.43 12.96
CA ASP A 20 -5.18 -3.13 14.28
C ASP A 20 -4.05 -2.99 15.29
N THR A 21 -3.89 -1.80 15.87
CA THR A 21 -2.81 -1.49 16.81
C THR A 21 -2.98 -2.17 18.17
N GLU A 22 -4.18 -2.59 18.53
CA GLU A 22 -4.42 -3.26 19.82
C GLU A 22 -3.95 -4.71 19.81
N THR A 23 -4.20 -5.40 18.71
CA THR A 23 -3.82 -6.81 18.54
C THR A 23 -2.48 -6.98 17.85
N ASP A 24 -1.91 -5.89 17.30
CA ASP A 24 -0.72 -5.89 16.44
C ASP A 24 -0.85 -6.87 15.26
N SER A 25 -2.02 -6.87 14.64
CA SER A 25 -2.35 -7.80 13.56
C SER A 25 -2.62 -7.11 12.25
N PHE A 26 -2.29 -7.81 11.16
CA PHE A 26 -2.51 -7.38 9.78
C PHE A 26 -3.36 -8.38 9.02
N THR A 27 -4.29 -7.85 8.20
CA THR A 27 -4.83 -8.57 7.06
C THR A 27 -4.33 -7.88 5.81
N ILE A 28 -3.75 -8.62 4.87
CA ILE A 28 -3.15 -8.05 3.64
C ILE A 28 -3.63 -8.87 2.45
N GLU A 29 -4.16 -8.17 1.43
CA GLU A 29 -4.49 -8.74 0.13
C GLU A 29 -3.65 -8.05 -0.95
N THR A 30 -3.16 -8.83 -1.90
CA THR A 30 -2.24 -8.35 -2.95
C THR A 30 -2.55 -8.98 -4.28
N ASP A 31 -2.61 -8.15 -5.32
CA ASP A 31 -2.75 -8.56 -6.71
C ASP A 31 -1.58 -7.99 -7.53
N PRO A 32 -0.57 -8.81 -7.90
CA PRO A 32 0.59 -8.36 -8.62
C PRO A 32 0.31 -8.19 -10.13
N TYR A 33 0.87 -7.13 -10.72
CA TYR A 33 0.96 -6.97 -12.16
C TYR A 33 2.12 -7.80 -12.71
N VAL A 34 1.82 -8.83 -13.48
CA VAL A 34 2.82 -9.74 -14.05
C VAL A 34 2.63 -9.82 -15.58
N PRO A 35 3.26 -8.93 -16.36
CA PRO A 35 3.16 -8.98 -17.82
C PRO A 35 3.96 -10.14 -18.40
N GLU A 36 3.41 -10.82 -19.41
CA GLU A 36 4.07 -11.95 -20.11
C GLU A 36 5.41 -11.55 -20.75
N SER A 37 5.51 -10.30 -21.23
CA SER A 37 6.73 -9.77 -21.86
C SER A 37 7.84 -9.39 -20.88
N GLY A 38 7.57 -9.44 -19.56
CA GLY A 38 8.45 -8.91 -18.53
C GLY A 38 8.51 -7.38 -18.50
N GLY A 39 9.18 -6.84 -17.48
CA GLY A 39 9.28 -5.40 -17.28
C GLY A 39 7.99 -4.74 -16.81
N ILE A 40 8.03 -3.41 -16.65
CA ILE A 40 6.86 -2.61 -16.29
C ILE A 40 6.47 -1.73 -17.48
N HIS A 41 5.23 -1.88 -17.92
CA HIS A 41 4.59 -0.99 -18.90
C HIS A 41 3.67 -0.04 -18.15
N PRO A 42 4.01 1.25 -17.99
CA PRO A 42 3.30 2.18 -17.10
C PRO A 42 1.79 2.28 -17.35
N ARG A 43 1.38 2.22 -18.62
CA ARG A 43 -0.03 2.26 -18.97
C ARG A 43 -0.77 0.99 -18.57
N GLU A 44 -0.21 -0.17 -18.91
CA GLU A 44 -0.80 -1.45 -18.58
C GLU A 44 -0.81 -1.68 -17.06
N ALA A 45 0.25 -1.26 -16.35
CA ALA A 45 0.28 -1.27 -14.90
C ALA A 45 -0.84 -0.42 -14.30
N ALA A 46 -1.14 0.75 -14.88
CA ALA A 46 -2.23 1.59 -14.43
C ALA A 46 -3.60 0.97 -14.72
N GLU A 47 -3.79 0.32 -15.87
CA GLU A 47 -5.00 -0.43 -16.20
C GLU A 47 -5.20 -1.57 -15.19
N HIS A 48 -4.14 -2.31 -14.87
CA HIS A 48 -4.19 -3.33 -13.81
C HIS A 48 -4.60 -2.74 -12.45
N MET A 49 -3.99 -1.63 -12.02
CA MET A 49 -4.33 -0.98 -10.75
C MET A 49 -5.79 -0.54 -10.68
N GLN A 50 -6.36 -0.12 -11.81
CA GLN A 50 -7.76 0.32 -11.87
C GLN A 50 -8.75 -0.80 -11.55
N GLU A 51 -8.42 -2.03 -11.90
CA GLU A 51 -9.23 -3.22 -11.61
C GLU A 51 -8.84 -3.85 -10.27
N ALA A 52 -7.56 -3.95 -10.00
CA ALA A 52 -7.02 -4.68 -8.86
C ALA A 52 -7.20 -3.95 -7.51
N ILE A 53 -7.02 -2.62 -7.46
CA ILE A 53 -7.17 -1.87 -6.20
C ILE A 53 -8.58 -2.02 -5.61
N PRO A 54 -9.66 -1.82 -6.37
CA PRO A 54 -11.00 -2.05 -5.82
C PRO A 54 -11.22 -3.49 -5.31
N ALA A 55 -10.66 -4.49 -6.01
CA ALA A 55 -10.81 -5.89 -5.64
C ALA A 55 -10.10 -6.20 -4.31
N VAL A 56 -8.80 -5.88 -4.17
CA VAL A 56 -8.07 -6.13 -2.93
C VAL A 56 -8.61 -5.32 -1.75
N VAL A 57 -9.12 -4.12 -2.00
CA VAL A 57 -9.80 -3.32 -0.98
C VAL A 57 -11.09 -4.00 -0.52
N ALA A 58 -11.91 -4.51 -1.45
CA ALA A 58 -13.14 -5.21 -1.10
C ALA A 58 -12.85 -6.44 -0.23
N ASP A 59 -11.86 -7.25 -0.61
CA ASP A 59 -11.48 -8.45 0.14
C ASP A 59 -11.02 -8.10 1.57
N VAL A 60 -10.23 -7.03 1.73
CA VAL A 60 -9.81 -6.56 3.05
C VAL A 60 -11.00 -6.03 3.87
N LEU A 61 -11.90 -5.26 3.25
CA LEU A 61 -13.08 -4.73 3.93
C LEU A 61 -14.01 -5.85 4.43
N GLU A 62 -14.14 -6.95 3.69
CA GLU A 62 -14.92 -8.12 4.12
C GLU A 62 -14.32 -8.81 5.35
N SER A 63 -13.00 -8.74 5.53
CA SER A 63 -12.30 -9.33 6.67
C SER A 63 -12.23 -8.43 7.90
N MET A 64 -12.63 -7.15 7.77
CA MET A 64 -12.54 -6.18 8.85
C MET A 64 -13.63 -6.39 9.92
N ASP A 65 -13.20 -6.30 11.18
CA ASP A 65 -14.10 -6.29 12.34
C ASP A 65 -14.42 -4.85 12.78
N GLY A 66 -15.03 -4.09 11.89
CA GLY A 66 -15.43 -2.70 12.10
C GLY A 66 -14.70 -1.68 11.20
N PRO A 67 -15.10 -0.39 11.25
CA PRO A 67 -14.55 0.62 10.37
C PRO A 67 -13.11 1.00 10.74
N PRO A 68 -12.30 1.52 9.77
CA PRO A 68 -11.02 2.10 10.07
C PRO A 68 -11.15 3.45 10.77
N ASP A 69 -10.14 3.83 11.56
CA ASP A 69 -10.00 5.18 12.15
C ASP A 69 -9.21 6.13 11.24
N ALA A 70 -8.49 5.59 10.26
CA ALA A 70 -7.76 6.34 9.24
C ALA A 70 -7.57 5.51 7.98
N VAL A 71 -7.41 6.19 6.84
CA VAL A 71 -6.93 5.60 5.59
C VAL A 71 -5.54 6.11 5.31
N ALA A 72 -4.59 5.20 5.09
CA ALA A 72 -3.23 5.51 4.66
C ALA A 72 -3.00 5.04 3.23
N PHE A 73 -2.13 5.72 2.47
CA PHE A 73 -1.78 5.28 1.12
C PHE A 73 -0.36 5.68 0.75
N SER A 74 0.26 4.92 -0.14
CA SER A 74 1.54 5.26 -0.73
C SER A 74 1.39 6.42 -1.71
N ARG A 75 1.88 7.60 -1.32
CA ARG A 75 1.80 8.81 -2.15
C ARG A 75 2.91 8.89 -3.22
N GLY A 76 3.92 8.05 -3.13
CA GLY A 76 5.10 7.98 -3.99
C GLY A 76 6.37 7.68 -3.18
N PRO A 77 7.51 7.44 -3.88
CA PRO A 77 7.68 7.41 -5.34
C PRO A 77 6.99 6.22 -6.00
N GLY A 78 6.76 6.34 -7.32
CA GLY A 78 6.11 5.30 -8.13
C GLY A 78 5.74 5.82 -9.52
N LEU A 79 5.03 5.00 -10.29
CA LEU A 79 4.54 5.37 -11.61
C LEU A 79 3.37 6.36 -11.47
N GLY A 80 3.48 7.53 -12.09
CA GLY A 80 2.49 8.60 -11.97
C GLY A 80 1.05 8.17 -12.23
N PRO A 81 0.75 7.40 -13.29
CA PRO A 81 -0.60 6.89 -13.53
C PRO A 81 -1.11 5.98 -12.40
N CYS A 82 -0.29 5.07 -11.90
CA CYS A 82 -0.62 4.18 -10.79
C CYS A 82 -0.87 4.97 -9.49
N LEU A 83 0.00 5.93 -9.18
CA LEU A 83 -0.14 6.80 -8.00
C LEU A 83 -1.45 7.59 -8.00
N ARG A 84 -1.90 8.05 -9.18
CA ARG A 84 -3.19 8.75 -9.30
C ARG A 84 -4.38 7.85 -8.97
N ILE A 85 -4.37 6.62 -9.46
CA ILE A 85 -5.43 5.64 -9.19
C ILE A 85 -5.45 5.29 -7.71
N CYS A 86 -4.29 4.97 -7.14
CA CYS A 86 -4.14 4.68 -5.72
C CYS A 86 -4.62 5.84 -4.83
N GLY A 87 -4.16 7.06 -5.12
CA GLY A 87 -4.56 8.26 -4.37
C GLY A 87 -6.05 8.60 -4.49
N THR A 88 -6.66 8.32 -5.66
CA THR A 88 -8.11 8.50 -5.86
C THR A 88 -8.91 7.50 -5.04
N ALA A 89 -8.51 6.23 -5.07
CA ALA A 89 -9.15 5.18 -4.27
C ALA A 89 -9.06 5.49 -2.76
N ALA A 90 -7.87 5.86 -2.28
CA ALA A 90 -7.66 6.19 -0.88
C ALA A 90 -8.49 7.39 -0.42
N ARG A 91 -8.60 8.44 -1.25
CA ARG A 91 -9.47 9.61 -0.96
C ARG A 91 -10.93 9.22 -0.89
N SER A 92 -11.39 8.39 -1.82
CA SER A 92 -12.79 7.93 -1.83
C SER A 92 -13.11 7.13 -0.57
N LEU A 93 -12.21 6.25 -0.14
CA LEU A 93 -12.35 5.48 1.10
C LEU A 93 -12.38 6.38 2.33
N ALA A 94 -11.44 7.32 2.44
CA ALA A 94 -11.39 8.24 3.58
C ALA A 94 -12.66 9.09 3.69
N LEU A 95 -13.19 9.55 2.56
CA LEU A 95 -14.46 10.28 2.52
C LEU A 95 -15.65 9.40 2.88
N SER A 96 -15.67 8.16 2.41
CA SER A 96 -16.78 7.22 2.68
C SER A 96 -16.86 6.83 4.15
N PHE A 97 -15.72 6.69 4.81
CA PHE A 97 -15.64 6.36 6.23
C PHE A 97 -15.64 7.61 7.14
N ASP A 98 -15.54 8.80 6.57
CA ASP A 98 -15.39 10.07 7.30
C ASP A 98 -14.21 10.06 8.28
N VAL A 99 -13.05 9.63 7.77
CA VAL A 99 -11.82 9.49 8.55
C VAL A 99 -10.65 10.22 7.90
N PRO A 100 -9.58 10.54 8.66
CA PRO A 100 -8.38 11.15 8.12
C PRO A 100 -7.71 10.34 7.01
N LEU A 101 -7.15 11.05 6.02
CA LEU A 101 -6.32 10.51 4.95
C LEU A 101 -4.84 10.82 5.20
N VAL A 102 -3.99 9.80 5.21
CA VAL A 102 -2.56 9.92 5.48
C VAL A 102 -1.75 9.46 4.28
N GLY A 103 -0.98 10.38 3.68
CA GLY A 103 -0.05 10.05 2.60
C GLY A 103 1.31 9.62 3.14
N VAL A 104 1.73 8.40 2.84
CA VAL A 104 2.99 7.80 3.29
C VAL A 104 3.97 7.70 2.14
N ASN A 105 5.25 7.97 2.39
CA ASN A 105 6.30 7.71 1.41
C ASN A 105 6.51 6.19 1.28
N HIS A 106 6.47 5.68 0.07
CA HIS A 106 6.59 4.25 -0.24
C HIS A 106 7.86 3.61 0.32
N MET A 107 9.00 4.32 0.23
CA MET A 107 10.28 3.82 0.73
C MET A 107 10.34 3.81 2.26
N VAL A 108 9.73 4.81 2.90
CA VAL A 108 9.58 4.86 4.36
C VAL A 108 8.68 3.73 4.86
N ALA A 109 7.62 3.39 4.11
CA ALA A 109 6.75 2.26 4.46
C ALA A 109 7.53 0.93 4.46
N HIS A 110 8.42 0.70 3.49
CA HIS A 110 9.29 -0.48 3.48
C HIS A 110 10.25 -0.51 4.68
N LEU A 111 10.86 0.63 5.02
CA LEU A 111 11.72 0.73 6.20
C LEU A 111 10.94 0.43 7.48
N GLU A 112 9.76 1.01 7.64
CA GLU A 112 8.95 0.87 8.86
C GLU A 112 8.43 -0.55 9.07
N ILE A 113 7.97 -1.25 8.01
CA ILE A 113 7.55 -2.65 8.18
C ILE A 113 8.74 -3.55 8.54
N GLY A 114 9.91 -3.30 7.95
CA GLY A 114 11.13 -4.00 8.29
C GLY A 114 11.55 -3.76 9.75
N ARG A 115 11.48 -2.50 10.21
CA ARG A 115 11.75 -2.12 11.59
C ARG A 115 10.76 -2.78 12.56
N HIS A 116 9.48 -2.75 12.23
CA HIS A 116 8.41 -3.34 13.05
C HIS A 116 8.62 -4.85 13.22
N GLN A 117 8.83 -5.58 12.13
CA GLN A 117 8.98 -7.04 12.16
C GLN A 117 10.30 -7.52 12.77
N SER A 118 11.39 -6.78 12.60
CA SER A 118 12.70 -7.14 13.16
C SER A 118 12.87 -6.75 14.63
N GLY A 119 12.10 -5.78 15.11
CA GLY A 119 12.26 -5.19 16.44
C GLY A 119 13.48 -4.27 16.57
N PHE A 120 14.20 -3.98 15.48
CA PHE A 120 15.34 -3.04 15.53
C PHE A 120 14.83 -1.60 15.65
N SER A 121 15.42 -0.85 16.57
CA SER A 121 15.06 0.57 16.78
C SER A 121 15.63 1.50 15.70
N ALA A 122 16.79 1.17 15.15
CA ALA A 122 17.50 1.95 14.13
C ALA A 122 18.11 1.02 13.06
N PRO A 123 17.30 0.39 12.19
CA PRO A 123 17.80 -0.50 11.16
C PRO A 123 18.39 0.28 9.99
N VAL A 124 19.37 -0.32 9.32
CA VAL A 124 19.73 0.05 7.96
C VAL A 124 19.02 -0.92 7.01
N CYS A 125 18.21 -0.38 6.12
CA CYS A 125 17.41 -1.17 5.19
C CYS A 125 17.99 -1.10 3.78
N LEU A 126 18.20 -2.25 3.15
CA LEU A 126 18.47 -2.34 1.72
C LEU A 126 17.18 -2.69 0.98
N ASN A 127 16.70 -1.78 0.17
CA ASN A 127 15.59 -2.04 -0.74
C ASN A 127 16.13 -2.27 -2.15
N ALA A 128 16.00 -3.48 -2.67
CA ALA A 128 16.39 -3.87 -4.02
C ALA A 128 15.15 -4.25 -4.82
N SER A 129 14.66 -3.35 -5.67
CA SER A 129 13.41 -3.51 -6.41
C SER A 129 13.58 -3.98 -7.86
N GLY A 130 14.77 -4.39 -8.26
CA GLY A 130 15.09 -4.81 -9.63
C GLY A 130 15.51 -3.66 -10.54
N ALA A 131 14.82 -2.53 -10.55
CA ALA A 131 15.18 -1.33 -11.30
C ALA A 131 16.09 -0.40 -10.49
N ASN A 132 15.95 -0.38 -9.18
CA ASN A 132 16.67 0.49 -8.26
C ASN A 132 17.12 -0.28 -7.01
N ALA A 133 18.20 0.20 -6.40
CA ALA A 133 18.61 -0.22 -5.07
C ALA A 133 18.80 1.03 -4.19
N HIS A 134 18.21 1.01 -3.02
CA HIS A 134 18.26 2.11 -2.06
C HIS A 134 18.72 1.61 -0.70
N VAL A 135 19.57 2.38 -0.06
CA VAL A 135 19.94 2.20 1.35
C VAL A 135 19.25 3.29 2.16
N LEU A 136 18.50 2.89 3.17
CA LEU A 136 17.73 3.76 4.05
C LEU A 136 18.16 3.54 5.49
N ALA A 137 18.29 4.60 6.27
CA ALA A 137 18.65 4.56 7.69
C ALA A 137 17.84 5.57 8.50
#